data_2629d5c3f88cad32587b96f0f815075f
#
_entry.id   2629d5c3f88cad32587b96f0f815075f
#
_cell.length_a   1.000
_cell.length_b   1.000
_cell.length_c   1.000
_cell.angle_alpha   90.00
_cell.angle_beta   90.00
_cell.angle_gamma   90.00
#
_symmetry.space_group_name_H-M   'P 1'
#
loop_
_entity.id
_entity.type
_entity.pdbx_description
1 polymer ?
#
loop_
_entity_poly.entity_id
_entity_poly.type
_entity_poly.pdbx_seq_one_letter_code
_entity_poly.pdbx_strand_id
1 'polypeptide(L)'
;ASTIKRPGLGRTLRAVATRGRDAFYAGEFAEGLIEMANGMFTSEDLAGASATWDKPISVDAYGHRVWSTAAPSQGYLFLAALAISEQLDLPDDPNDAQWAHLLIEASTAVGYDRTEILHDRADLGVTLEELVKRKSLISPEVASSRSHVGRDGDTTYMCAIDRNSMGVSLINSNASGFGSGLVEQRTGINLHNRGLGFSLMKGHESELTAGRQPPHTLCPALITRKNGSLLSVLGTMGGDAQPQIILQLITRLLRNRGAARTPAEIVNAGRWVLRGPTTGFDTWTASESPTIQIEGHAPNNWITELAARGHKVEQRAKFDSGFGHANMIVIDENGNMSGGADSRTVVGSCE
;
A
#
# COMPACT_ATOMS: atom_id res chain seq x y z
N ALA A 1 -5.44 30.31 -2.07
CA ALA A 1 -4.89 29.31 -1.16
C ALA A 1 -4.77 29.94 0.23
N SER A 2 -5.23 29.26 1.28
CA SER A 2 -5.08 29.71 2.67
C SER A 2 -3.75 29.21 3.24
N THR A 3 -3.06 30.05 4.01
CA THR A 3 -1.81 29.67 4.69
C THR A 3 -2.14 29.04 6.03
N ILE A 4 -1.69 27.80 6.25
CA ILE A 4 -1.79 27.12 7.53
C ILE A 4 -0.49 27.32 8.30
N LYS A 5 -0.57 27.78 9.56
CA LYS A 5 0.56 27.97 10.45
C LYS A 5 0.49 26.97 11.60
N ARG A 6 1.55 26.20 11.80
CA ARG A 6 1.68 25.21 12.91
C ARG A 6 2.94 25.52 13.73
N PRO A 7 2.94 26.55 14.58
CA PRO A 7 4.14 26.96 15.32
C PRO A 7 4.62 25.90 16.32
N GLY A 8 3.72 25.14 16.95
CA GLY A 8 4.06 24.04 17.85
C GLY A 8 4.81 22.91 17.13
N LEU A 9 4.31 22.47 15.98
CA LEU A 9 5.02 21.50 15.14
C LEU A 9 6.40 22.02 14.75
N GLY A 10 6.52 23.31 14.40
CA GLY A 10 7.82 23.93 14.09
C GLY A 10 8.79 23.92 15.27
N ARG A 11 8.33 24.08 16.51
CA ARG A 11 9.18 23.92 17.72
C ARG A 11 9.63 22.49 17.87
N THR A 12 8.71 21.52 17.75
CA THR A 12 9.00 20.08 17.85
C THR A 12 10.04 19.65 16.82
N LEU A 13 9.89 20.04 15.56
CA LEU A 13 10.88 19.69 14.52
C LEU A 13 12.27 20.29 14.79
N ARG A 14 12.36 21.54 15.25
CA ARG A 14 13.64 22.13 15.66
C ARG A 14 14.24 21.40 16.85
N ALA A 15 13.43 21.03 17.83
CA ALA A 15 13.89 20.27 18.99
C ALA A 15 14.42 18.88 18.59
N VAL A 16 13.75 18.19 17.70
CA VAL A 16 14.21 16.90 17.14
C VAL A 16 15.52 17.07 16.37
N ALA A 17 15.66 18.13 15.56
CA ALA A 17 16.88 18.40 14.79
C ALA A 17 18.11 18.64 15.71
N THR A 18 17.91 19.18 16.91
CA THR A 18 19.02 19.52 17.84
C THR A 18 19.26 18.46 18.90
N ARG A 19 18.24 17.72 19.35
CA ARG A 19 18.30 16.79 20.48
C ARG A 19 17.92 15.35 20.11
N GLY A 20 17.56 15.12 18.83
CA GLY A 20 17.18 13.79 18.35
C GLY A 20 15.83 13.29 18.89
N ARG A 21 15.72 11.98 18.97
CA ARG A 21 14.51 11.24 19.33
C ARG A 21 13.86 11.70 20.64
N ASP A 22 14.66 11.93 21.66
CA ASP A 22 14.16 12.23 23.01
C ASP A 22 13.41 13.58 23.05
N ALA A 23 13.72 14.50 22.13
CA ALA A 23 12.97 15.75 22.00
C ALA A 23 11.49 15.54 21.61
N PHE A 24 11.17 14.40 21.03
CA PHE A 24 9.79 14.01 20.69
C PHE A 24 9.17 13.14 21.78
N TYR A 25 9.83 12.04 22.15
CA TYR A 25 9.26 11.03 23.03
C TYR A 25 9.40 11.32 24.54
N ALA A 26 10.19 12.34 24.91
CA ALA A 26 10.32 12.85 26.27
C ALA A 26 10.24 14.38 26.33
N GLY A 27 9.75 15.04 25.27
CA GLY A 27 9.62 16.49 25.18
C GLY A 27 8.16 16.97 25.19
N GLU A 28 7.97 18.20 24.66
CA GLU A 28 6.68 18.92 24.68
C GLU A 28 5.49 18.08 24.15
N PHE A 29 5.72 17.29 23.07
CA PHE A 29 4.69 16.41 22.51
C PHE A 29 4.35 15.26 23.49
N ALA A 30 5.37 14.62 24.05
CA ALA A 30 5.18 13.50 24.98
C ALA A 30 4.40 13.90 26.23
N GLU A 31 4.78 15.03 26.84
CA GLU A 31 4.10 15.60 27.99
C GLU A 31 2.62 15.90 27.68
N GLY A 32 2.36 16.55 26.53
CA GLY A 32 1.00 16.88 26.10
C GLY A 32 0.16 15.65 25.76
N LEU A 33 0.76 14.59 25.20
CA LEU A 33 0.09 13.33 24.91
C LEU A 33 -0.32 12.61 26.21
N ILE A 34 0.59 12.50 27.18
CA ILE A 34 0.29 11.85 28.48
C ILE A 34 -0.85 12.58 29.20
N GLU A 35 -0.80 13.93 29.22
CA GLU A 35 -1.84 14.74 29.83
C GLU A 35 -3.21 14.54 29.14
N MET A 36 -3.22 14.60 27.78
CA MET A 36 -4.45 14.45 26.99
C MET A 36 -5.04 13.05 27.11
N ALA A 37 -4.20 12.04 27.23
CA ALA A 37 -4.61 10.63 27.25
C ALA A 37 -5.15 10.17 28.61
N ASN A 38 -5.12 11.02 29.64
CA ASN A 38 -5.70 10.78 30.97
C ASN A 38 -5.35 9.39 31.55
N GLY A 39 -4.06 9.05 31.52
CA GLY A 39 -3.52 7.79 32.07
C GLY A 39 -3.54 6.59 31.12
N MET A 40 -3.95 6.75 29.86
CA MET A 40 -3.87 5.69 28.86
C MET A 40 -2.45 5.52 28.29
N PHE A 41 -1.61 6.54 28.37
CA PHE A 41 -0.21 6.50 28.00
C PHE A 41 0.67 6.92 29.17
N THR A 42 1.81 6.27 29.31
CA THR A 42 2.81 6.55 30.33
C THR A 42 4.13 7.01 29.69
N SER A 43 5.05 7.52 30.47
CA SER A 43 6.42 7.83 30.03
C SER A 43 7.17 6.59 29.56
N GLU A 44 6.90 5.43 30.17
CA GLU A 44 7.49 4.14 29.81
C GLU A 44 7.03 3.68 28.43
N ASP A 45 5.74 3.86 28.08
CA ASP A 45 5.23 3.55 26.75
C ASP A 45 5.95 4.36 25.67
N LEU A 46 6.16 5.66 25.91
CA LEU A 46 6.83 6.55 25.00
C LEU A 46 8.33 6.27 24.92
N ALA A 47 8.98 5.96 26.04
CA ALA A 47 10.37 5.57 26.07
C ALA A 47 10.63 4.27 25.29
N GLY A 48 9.67 3.33 25.34
CA GLY A 48 9.70 2.06 24.62
C GLY A 48 9.50 2.17 23.10
N ALA A 49 8.96 3.31 22.61
CA ALA A 49 8.75 3.51 21.19
C ALA A 49 10.08 3.56 20.43
N SER A 50 10.35 2.61 19.54
CA SER A 50 11.59 2.54 18.77
C SER A 50 11.33 2.12 17.32
N ALA A 51 12.17 2.61 16.41
CA ALA A 51 12.24 2.07 15.06
C ALA A 51 13.02 0.75 15.07
N THR A 52 12.57 -0.21 14.28
CA THR A 52 13.20 -1.52 14.12
C THR A 52 13.71 -1.71 12.70
N TRP A 53 14.74 -2.52 12.56
CA TRP A 53 15.23 -3.00 11.27
C TRP A 53 14.73 -4.42 11.09
N ASP A 54 13.91 -4.63 10.07
CA ASP A 54 13.35 -5.94 9.76
C ASP A 54 13.88 -6.48 8.44
N LYS A 55 13.93 -7.79 8.31
CA LYS A 55 14.29 -8.46 7.07
C LYS A 55 13.13 -8.33 6.09
N PRO A 56 13.35 -7.76 4.89
CA PRO A 56 12.29 -7.64 3.89
C PRO A 56 11.86 -9.01 3.36
N ILE A 57 10.63 -9.09 2.87
CA ILE A 57 10.10 -10.23 2.12
C ILE A 57 10.19 -9.97 0.62
N SER A 58 10.28 -11.03 -0.18
CA SER A 58 10.40 -10.89 -1.64
C SER A 58 9.85 -12.10 -2.39
N VAL A 59 9.56 -11.88 -3.67
CA VAL A 59 9.28 -12.93 -4.66
C VAL A 59 10.11 -12.67 -5.92
N ASP A 60 10.44 -13.74 -6.63
CA ASP A 60 10.95 -13.64 -7.99
C ASP A 60 9.74 -13.64 -8.95
N ALA A 61 9.69 -12.65 -9.85
CA ALA A 61 8.65 -12.54 -10.86
C ALA A 61 9.17 -11.80 -12.09
N TYR A 62 8.79 -12.27 -13.28
CA TYR A 62 9.15 -11.69 -14.57
C TYR A 62 10.64 -11.42 -14.74
N GLY A 63 11.47 -12.32 -14.21
CA GLY A 63 12.92 -12.22 -14.30
C GLY A 63 13.58 -11.22 -13.35
N HIS A 64 12.85 -10.69 -12.40
CA HIS A 64 13.30 -9.73 -11.39
C HIS A 64 12.95 -10.21 -9.98
N ARG A 65 13.57 -9.59 -8.96
CA ARG A 65 13.18 -9.78 -7.57
C ARG A 65 12.45 -8.55 -7.07
N VAL A 66 11.26 -8.77 -6.52
CA VAL A 66 10.38 -7.71 -6.01
C VAL A 66 10.30 -7.83 -4.50
N TRP A 67 10.47 -6.71 -3.81
CA TRP A 67 10.65 -6.63 -2.37
C TRP A 67 9.56 -5.79 -1.72
N SER A 68 9.19 -6.14 -0.49
CA SER A 68 8.38 -5.32 0.40
C SER A 68 8.75 -5.55 1.86
N THR A 69 8.15 -4.79 2.77
CA THR A 69 8.33 -4.94 4.21
C THR A 69 7.61 -6.19 4.73
N ALA A 70 8.17 -6.79 5.79
CA ALA A 70 7.59 -7.92 6.50
C ALA A 70 6.29 -7.54 7.28
N ALA A 71 5.76 -8.50 8.04
CA ALA A 71 4.65 -8.26 8.96
C ALA A 71 4.99 -7.10 9.95
N PRO A 72 4.01 -6.31 10.35
CA PRO A 72 2.57 -6.41 10.08
C PRO A 72 2.09 -5.67 8.82
N SER A 73 2.94 -5.53 7.80
CA SER A 73 2.58 -4.91 6.51
C SER A 73 1.78 -5.86 5.61
N GLN A 74 0.80 -5.32 4.89
CA GLN A 74 0.07 -6.07 3.87
C GLN A 74 0.83 -6.25 2.53
N GLY A 75 2.13 -5.91 2.48
CA GLY A 75 2.93 -5.99 1.24
C GLY A 75 2.99 -7.39 0.61
N TYR A 76 2.83 -8.45 1.42
CA TYR A 76 2.77 -9.82 0.93
C TYR A 76 1.65 -10.06 -0.08
N LEU A 77 0.56 -9.28 -0.04
CA LEU A 77 -0.57 -9.44 -0.97
C LEU A 77 -0.16 -9.17 -2.42
N PHE A 78 0.51 -8.05 -2.68
CA PHE A 78 0.94 -7.80 -4.05
C PHE A 78 2.09 -8.71 -4.49
N LEU A 79 2.95 -9.14 -3.57
CA LEU A 79 4.02 -10.08 -3.89
C LEU A 79 3.45 -11.45 -4.32
N ALA A 80 2.51 -12.00 -3.54
CA ALA A 80 1.87 -13.27 -3.87
C ALA A 80 1.04 -13.18 -5.16
N ALA A 81 0.25 -12.10 -5.32
CA ALA A 81 -0.54 -11.89 -6.53
C ALA A 81 0.35 -11.72 -7.78
N LEU A 82 1.50 -11.08 -7.65
CA LEU A 82 2.48 -10.93 -8.73
C LEU A 82 3.08 -12.29 -9.13
N ALA A 83 3.50 -13.10 -8.16
CA ALA A 83 4.02 -14.44 -8.41
C ALA A 83 2.97 -15.38 -9.03
N ILE A 84 1.69 -15.24 -8.65
CA ILE A 84 0.59 -15.92 -9.32
C ILE A 84 0.44 -15.42 -10.76
N SER A 85 0.44 -14.10 -10.97
CA SER A 85 0.21 -13.52 -12.30
C SER A 85 1.25 -13.93 -13.34
N GLU A 86 2.50 -14.18 -12.93
CA GLU A 86 3.54 -14.72 -13.82
C GLU A 86 3.19 -16.12 -14.34
N GLN A 87 2.43 -16.90 -13.59
CA GLN A 87 2.03 -18.25 -13.93
C GLN A 87 0.70 -18.33 -14.69
N LEU A 88 0.02 -17.21 -14.92
CA LEU A 88 -1.21 -17.11 -15.70
C LEU A 88 -0.92 -16.71 -17.14
N ASP A 89 -1.82 -17.10 -18.06
CA ASP A 89 -1.81 -16.62 -19.46
C ASP A 89 -2.28 -15.17 -19.55
N LEU A 90 -1.50 -14.29 -18.94
CA LEU A 90 -1.79 -12.87 -18.90
C LEU A 90 -1.53 -12.23 -20.27
N PRO A 91 -2.50 -11.54 -20.91
CA PRO A 91 -2.26 -10.85 -22.18
C PRO A 91 -1.09 -9.86 -22.10
N ASP A 92 -0.38 -9.68 -23.22
CA ASP A 92 0.72 -8.68 -23.28
C ASP A 92 0.19 -7.25 -23.30
N ASP A 93 -1.00 -7.01 -23.86
CA ASP A 93 -1.66 -5.71 -23.82
C ASP A 93 -2.38 -5.52 -22.46
N PRO A 94 -1.92 -4.59 -21.62
CA PRO A 94 -2.60 -4.31 -20.36
C PRO A 94 -3.94 -3.58 -20.51
N ASN A 95 -4.37 -3.27 -21.75
CA ASN A 95 -5.70 -2.76 -22.04
C ASN A 95 -6.72 -3.88 -22.31
N ASP A 96 -6.28 -5.10 -22.46
CA ASP A 96 -7.17 -6.25 -22.55
C ASP A 96 -7.92 -6.46 -21.23
N ALA A 97 -9.22 -6.73 -21.30
CA ALA A 97 -10.04 -6.99 -20.11
C ALA A 97 -9.65 -8.30 -19.40
N GLN A 98 -9.10 -9.27 -20.14
CA GLN A 98 -8.56 -10.50 -19.57
C GLN A 98 -7.36 -10.21 -18.67
N TRP A 99 -6.51 -9.22 -19.03
CA TRP A 99 -5.40 -8.77 -18.17
C TRP A 99 -5.94 -8.24 -16.83
N ALA A 100 -6.97 -7.40 -16.87
CA ALA A 100 -7.59 -6.88 -15.65
C ALA A 100 -8.25 -8.00 -14.83
N HIS A 101 -9.02 -8.88 -15.47
CA HIS A 101 -9.69 -10.01 -14.82
C HIS A 101 -8.72 -10.90 -14.06
N LEU A 102 -7.63 -11.33 -14.69
CA LEU A 102 -6.68 -12.24 -14.06
C LEU A 102 -5.94 -11.60 -12.89
N LEU A 103 -5.63 -10.30 -12.95
CA LEU A 103 -5.02 -9.59 -11.81
C LEU A 103 -6.02 -9.33 -10.67
N ILE A 104 -7.30 -9.10 -10.97
CA ILE A 104 -8.38 -9.01 -9.98
C ILE A 104 -8.52 -10.34 -9.26
N GLU A 105 -8.59 -11.44 -10.00
CA GLU A 105 -8.72 -12.79 -9.43
C GLU A 105 -7.48 -13.16 -8.61
N ALA A 106 -6.27 -12.83 -9.06
CA ALA A 106 -5.05 -13.03 -8.29
C ALA A 106 -5.07 -12.25 -6.96
N SER A 107 -5.49 -10.98 -6.99
CA SER A 107 -5.65 -10.15 -5.78
C SER A 107 -6.69 -10.74 -4.82
N THR A 108 -7.80 -11.23 -5.35
CA THR A 108 -8.87 -11.85 -4.57
C THR A 108 -8.41 -13.17 -3.94
N ALA A 109 -7.72 -14.01 -4.71
CA ALA A 109 -7.24 -15.30 -4.24
C ALA A 109 -6.24 -15.19 -3.07
N VAL A 110 -5.43 -14.14 -3.03
CA VAL A 110 -4.46 -13.93 -1.95
C VAL A 110 -5.01 -13.13 -0.77
N GLY A 111 -6.11 -12.40 -0.96
CA GLY A 111 -6.59 -11.41 0.01
C GLY A 111 -7.83 -11.78 0.81
N TYR A 112 -8.60 -12.80 0.41
CA TYR A 112 -9.92 -13.07 1.01
C TYR A 112 -9.87 -13.45 2.51
N ASP A 113 -8.74 -13.94 2.99
CA ASP A 113 -8.49 -14.31 4.39
C ASP A 113 -7.35 -13.49 5.03
N ARG A 114 -7.13 -12.26 4.51
CA ARG A 114 -6.08 -11.36 5.02
C ARG A 114 -6.16 -11.16 6.53
N THR A 115 -7.36 -11.11 7.08
CA THR A 115 -7.61 -10.84 8.50
C THR A 115 -7.07 -11.94 9.41
N GLU A 116 -7.06 -13.16 8.91
CA GLU A 116 -6.57 -14.33 9.63
C GLU A 116 -5.06 -14.50 9.49
N ILE A 117 -4.52 -14.04 8.34
CA ILE A 117 -3.10 -14.18 8.01
C ILE A 117 -2.25 -13.05 8.59
N LEU A 118 -2.75 -11.79 8.52
CA LEU A 118 -1.94 -10.62 8.80
C LEU A 118 -1.96 -10.22 10.27
N HIS A 119 -0.87 -10.45 10.95
CA HIS A 119 -0.59 -10.01 12.31
C HIS A 119 0.92 -9.78 12.49
N ASP A 120 1.34 -9.15 13.57
CA ASP A 120 2.75 -8.75 13.82
C ASP A 120 3.73 -9.91 14.01
N ARG A 121 3.24 -11.13 14.22
CA ARG A 121 4.04 -12.34 14.38
C ARG A 121 3.95 -13.29 13.17
N ALA A 122 3.30 -12.86 12.08
CA ALA A 122 3.12 -13.70 10.91
C ALA A 122 4.46 -13.96 10.21
N ASP A 123 4.75 -15.22 9.90
CA ASP A 123 5.83 -15.58 9.00
C ASP A 123 5.36 -15.45 7.55
N LEU A 124 5.45 -14.23 7.02
CA LEU A 124 4.99 -13.95 5.65
C LEU A 124 5.89 -14.59 4.57
N GLY A 125 7.10 -15.04 4.92
CA GLY A 125 7.94 -15.80 3.99
C GLY A 125 7.32 -17.16 3.67
N VAL A 126 6.98 -17.95 4.68
CA VAL A 126 6.27 -19.23 4.53
C VAL A 126 4.88 -19.01 3.93
N THR A 127 4.17 -17.97 4.37
CA THR A 127 2.85 -17.62 3.85
C THR A 127 2.86 -17.37 2.34
N LEU A 128 3.88 -16.67 1.80
CA LEU A 128 4.00 -16.42 0.37
C LEU A 128 4.05 -17.71 -0.45
N GLU A 129 4.80 -18.71 -0.02
CA GLU A 129 4.89 -20.00 -0.71
C GLU A 129 3.54 -20.72 -0.80
N GLU A 130 2.74 -20.64 0.27
CA GLU A 130 1.40 -21.25 0.30
C GLU A 130 0.40 -20.44 -0.54
N LEU A 131 0.47 -19.12 -0.49
CA LEU A 131 -0.45 -18.25 -1.25
C LEU A 131 -0.28 -18.41 -2.76
N VAL A 132 0.94 -18.59 -3.25
CA VAL A 132 1.19 -18.80 -4.70
C VAL A 132 0.49 -20.06 -5.24
N LYS A 133 0.28 -21.09 -4.41
CA LYS A 133 -0.47 -22.30 -4.80
C LYS A 133 -1.94 -21.99 -5.11
N ARG A 134 -2.47 -20.89 -4.64
CA ARG A 134 -3.87 -20.46 -4.88
C ARG A 134 -4.15 -20.06 -6.34
N LYS A 135 -3.16 -20.07 -7.23
CA LYS A 135 -3.38 -20.03 -8.67
C LYS A 135 -4.49 -21.00 -9.11
N SER A 136 -4.58 -22.19 -8.51
CA SER A 136 -5.60 -23.19 -8.80
C SER A 136 -7.04 -22.74 -8.52
N LEU A 137 -7.23 -21.65 -7.78
CA LEU A 137 -8.54 -21.07 -7.47
C LEU A 137 -9.04 -20.09 -8.54
N ILE A 138 -8.20 -19.74 -9.50
CA ILE A 138 -8.48 -18.71 -10.51
C ILE A 138 -9.04 -19.36 -11.77
N SER A 139 -10.23 -18.93 -12.18
CA SER A 139 -10.79 -19.21 -13.48
C SER A 139 -10.44 -18.09 -14.46
N PRO A 140 -9.99 -18.38 -15.68
CA PRO A 140 -9.77 -17.35 -16.69
C PRO A 140 -11.07 -16.80 -17.30
N GLU A 141 -12.22 -17.46 -17.09
CA GLU A 141 -13.49 -17.12 -17.74
C GLU A 141 -14.50 -16.47 -16.78
N VAL A 142 -14.45 -16.82 -15.48
CA VAL A 142 -15.53 -16.48 -14.54
C VAL A 142 -14.96 -15.92 -13.24
N ALA A 143 -15.57 -14.84 -12.76
CA ALA A 143 -15.26 -14.24 -11.47
C ALA A 143 -15.50 -15.22 -10.31
N SER A 144 -14.57 -15.24 -9.35
CA SER A 144 -14.74 -16.06 -8.15
C SER A 144 -15.82 -15.49 -7.22
N SER A 145 -16.45 -16.36 -6.43
CA SER A 145 -17.39 -15.95 -5.38
C SER A 145 -16.69 -15.45 -4.11
N ARG A 146 -15.34 -15.50 -4.06
CA ARG A 146 -14.56 -15.01 -2.92
C ARG A 146 -14.52 -13.50 -2.93
N SER A 147 -14.47 -12.90 -1.75
CA SER A 147 -14.38 -11.45 -1.62
C SER A 147 -13.08 -11.05 -0.95
N HIS A 148 -12.40 -10.10 -1.55
CA HIS A 148 -11.36 -9.30 -0.90
C HIS A 148 -11.77 -7.84 -1.04
N VAL A 149 -11.88 -7.16 0.09
CA VAL A 149 -12.41 -5.80 0.15
C VAL A 149 -11.32 -4.85 0.60
N GLY A 150 -11.11 -3.79 -0.15
CA GLY A 150 -10.19 -2.72 0.17
C GLY A 150 -10.88 -1.42 0.56
N ARG A 151 -10.18 -0.55 1.27
CA ARG A 151 -10.66 0.74 1.77
C ARG A 151 -9.75 1.88 1.44
N ASP A 152 -10.35 3.09 1.48
CA ASP A 152 -9.61 4.34 1.36
C ASP A 152 -8.81 4.62 2.63
N GLY A 153 -7.57 5.07 2.44
CA GLY A 153 -6.72 5.63 3.49
C GLY A 153 -6.01 6.86 2.96
N ASP A 154 -5.77 7.83 3.83
CA ASP A 154 -4.96 8.99 3.50
C ASP A 154 -3.51 8.71 3.89
N THR A 155 -2.62 8.83 2.93
CA THR A 155 -1.22 8.41 3.05
C THR A 155 -0.36 9.30 2.16
N THR A 156 0.89 9.48 2.51
CA THR A 156 1.89 10.09 1.63
C THR A 156 2.92 9.04 1.24
N TYR A 157 3.14 8.88 -0.05
CA TYR A 157 4.22 8.07 -0.60
C TYR A 157 5.30 8.94 -1.20
N MET A 158 6.55 8.62 -0.90
CA MET A 158 7.75 9.28 -1.44
C MET A 158 8.78 8.23 -1.84
N CYS A 159 9.52 8.49 -2.91
CA CYS A 159 10.68 7.69 -3.27
C CYS A 159 11.83 8.57 -3.78
N ALA A 160 13.04 8.05 -3.61
CA ALA A 160 14.25 8.70 -4.09
C ALA A 160 15.30 7.66 -4.48
N ILE A 161 16.14 8.00 -5.43
CA ILE A 161 17.35 7.22 -5.78
C ILE A 161 18.52 8.20 -5.87
N ASP A 162 19.62 7.90 -5.20
CA ASP A 162 20.83 8.71 -5.28
C ASP A 162 21.74 8.30 -6.46
N ARG A 163 22.80 9.07 -6.69
CA ARG A 163 23.79 8.82 -7.75
C ARG A 163 24.52 7.47 -7.62
N ASN A 164 24.48 6.83 -6.46
CA ASN A 164 25.07 5.52 -6.21
C ASN A 164 24.06 4.38 -6.36
N SER A 165 22.87 4.68 -6.88
CA SER A 165 21.73 3.76 -7.01
C SER A 165 21.21 3.23 -5.67
N MET A 166 21.38 4.00 -4.57
CA MET A 166 20.70 3.72 -3.32
C MET A 166 19.27 4.23 -3.40
N GLY A 167 18.30 3.31 -3.36
CA GLY A 167 16.89 3.61 -3.46
C GLY A 167 16.19 3.63 -2.11
N VAL A 168 15.27 4.59 -1.93
CA VAL A 168 14.38 4.69 -0.78
C VAL A 168 12.92 4.68 -1.26
N SER A 169 12.12 3.78 -0.68
CA SER A 169 10.66 3.73 -0.86
C SER A 169 10.03 3.97 0.51
N LEU A 170 9.38 5.12 0.70
CA LEU A 170 8.93 5.62 2.00
C LEU A 170 7.43 5.87 1.99
N ILE A 171 6.74 5.31 2.99
CA ILE A 171 5.31 5.55 3.21
C ILE A 171 5.10 6.10 4.61
N ASN A 172 4.35 7.20 4.71
CA ASN A 172 3.92 7.79 5.97
C ASN A 172 2.40 7.99 5.97
N SER A 173 1.73 7.60 7.06
CA SER A 173 0.26 7.60 7.12
C SER A 173 -0.24 7.74 8.55
N ASN A 174 -1.31 8.51 8.70
CA ASN A 174 -2.12 8.55 9.92
C ASN A 174 -3.18 7.42 9.99
N ALA A 175 -3.22 6.51 9.04
CA ALA A 175 -4.23 5.50 8.74
C ALA A 175 -5.47 6.10 8.06
N SER A 176 -6.45 6.63 8.77
CA SER A 176 -7.53 7.44 8.17
C SER A 176 -7.05 8.88 7.92
N GLY A 177 -7.72 9.65 7.10
CA GLY A 177 -7.39 11.03 6.69
C GLY A 177 -6.66 11.88 7.74
N PHE A 178 -7.39 12.39 8.72
CA PHE A 178 -6.79 13.10 9.86
C PHE A 178 -6.50 12.18 11.07
N GLY A 179 -6.31 10.87 10.84
CA GLY A 179 -6.07 9.88 11.88
C GLY A 179 -7.26 9.72 12.80
N SER A 180 -7.03 9.84 14.11
CA SER A 180 -8.07 9.76 15.15
C SER A 180 -8.97 11.01 15.22
N GLY A 181 -8.63 12.08 14.49
CA GLY A 181 -9.25 13.40 14.67
C GLY A 181 -8.80 14.14 15.93
N LEU A 182 -7.95 13.52 16.74
CA LEU A 182 -7.37 14.12 17.93
C LEU A 182 -6.08 14.86 17.59
N VAL A 183 -5.88 16.00 18.21
CA VAL A 183 -4.70 16.85 18.03
C VAL A 183 -4.10 17.15 19.40
N GLU A 184 -2.82 16.86 19.59
CA GLU A 184 -2.13 17.25 20.79
C GLU A 184 -1.98 18.79 20.82
N GLN A 185 -2.51 19.43 21.89
CA GLN A 185 -2.81 20.86 21.90
C GLN A 185 -1.57 21.78 21.93
N ARG A 186 -0.47 21.34 22.54
CA ARG A 186 0.77 22.14 22.67
C ARG A 186 1.51 22.26 21.35
N THR A 187 1.60 21.14 20.64
CA THR A 187 2.39 21.03 19.41
C THR A 187 1.55 21.12 18.14
N GLY A 188 0.23 20.87 18.22
CA GLY A 188 -0.66 20.80 17.08
C GLY A 188 -0.44 19.56 16.22
N ILE A 189 0.12 18.48 16.78
CA ILE A 189 0.39 17.21 16.10
C ILE A 189 -0.87 16.36 16.13
N ASN A 190 -1.32 15.93 14.94
CA ASN A 190 -2.43 15.00 14.78
C ASN A 190 -2.00 13.59 15.22
N LEU A 191 -2.89 12.89 15.94
CA LEU A 191 -2.67 11.50 16.34
C LEU A 191 -3.22 10.56 15.29
N HIS A 192 -2.41 9.60 14.86
CA HIS A 192 -2.87 8.53 13.97
C HIS A 192 -3.87 7.61 14.68
N ASN A 193 -4.66 6.87 13.91
CA ASN A 193 -5.60 5.87 14.43
C ASN A 193 -5.25 4.44 13.97
N ARG A 194 -3.96 4.14 13.85
CA ARG A 194 -3.48 2.82 13.38
C ARG A 194 -3.95 1.65 14.25
N GLY A 195 -4.24 1.89 15.52
CA GLY A 195 -4.82 0.89 16.45
C GLY A 195 -6.13 0.26 15.97
N LEU A 196 -6.86 0.88 15.02
CA LEU A 196 -8.01 0.26 14.36
C LEU A 196 -7.67 -1.03 13.59
N GLY A 197 -6.39 -1.31 13.34
CA GLY A 197 -5.93 -2.58 12.77
C GLY A 197 -6.00 -3.75 13.74
N PHE A 198 -6.13 -3.52 15.04
CA PHE A 198 -6.33 -4.61 16.00
C PHE A 198 -7.73 -5.20 15.93
N SER A 199 -7.85 -6.48 16.27
CA SER A 199 -9.13 -7.13 16.57
C SER A 199 -9.48 -6.99 18.04
N LEU A 200 -10.76 -6.77 18.35
CA LEU A 200 -11.29 -6.84 19.73
C LEU A 200 -11.81 -8.24 20.08
N MET A 201 -11.71 -9.18 19.13
CA MET A 201 -12.13 -10.56 19.35
C MET A 201 -11.07 -11.29 20.17
N LYS A 202 -11.46 -11.82 21.32
CA LYS A 202 -10.57 -12.59 22.21
C LYS A 202 -10.02 -13.83 21.49
N GLY A 203 -8.71 -14.01 21.56
CA GLY A 203 -8.00 -15.14 20.95
C GLY A 203 -7.71 -14.96 19.46
N HIS A 204 -8.06 -13.83 18.86
CA HIS A 204 -7.68 -13.51 17.49
C HIS A 204 -6.18 -13.21 17.40
N GLU A 205 -5.50 -13.63 16.31
CA GLU A 205 -4.06 -13.40 16.14
C GLU A 205 -3.65 -11.91 16.17
N SER A 206 -4.56 -11.01 15.77
CA SER A 206 -4.39 -9.56 15.87
C SER A 206 -5.12 -8.94 17.07
N GLU A 207 -5.39 -9.70 18.13
CA GLU A 207 -6.05 -9.17 19.33
C GLU A 207 -5.27 -7.99 19.92
N LEU A 208 -6.03 -6.96 20.36
CA LEU A 208 -5.46 -5.81 21.07
C LEU A 208 -4.92 -6.23 22.42
N THR A 209 -3.63 -6.44 22.51
CA THR A 209 -2.92 -6.80 23.74
C THR A 209 -1.64 -6.01 23.88
N ALA A 210 -1.13 -5.91 25.11
CA ALA A 210 0.11 -5.17 25.40
C ALA A 210 1.31 -5.69 24.57
N GLY A 211 2.13 -4.77 24.07
CA GLY A 211 3.35 -5.06 23.32
C GLY A 211 3.14 -5.55 21.89
N ARG A 212 1.89 -5.55 21.38
CA ARG A 212 1.56 -5.94 19.99
C ARG A 212 1.54 -4.74 19.04
N GLN A 213 1.80 -5.00 17.77
CA GLN A 213 1.65 -4.03 16.69
C GLN A 213 0.42 -4.37 15.84
N PRO A 214 -0.39 -3.36 15.46
CA PRO A 214 -1.55 -3.62 14.61
C PRO A 214 -1.14 -3.92 13.18
N PRO A 215 -1.86 -4.78 12.46
CA PRO A 215 -1.79 -4.85 11.01
C PRO A 215 -1.93 -3.48 10.35
N HIS A 216 -1.19 -3.25 9.28
CA HIS A 216 -1.22 -1.97 8.58
C HIS A 216 -1.12 -2.11 7.06
N THR A 217 -1.48 -1.02 6.38
CA THR A 217 -1.65 -0.96 4.92
C THR A 217 -0.43 -0.49 4.16
N LEU A 218 0.69 -0.16 4.82
CA LEU A 218 1.85 0.46 4.20
C LEU A 218 2.66 -0.58 3.42
N CYS A 219 2.76 -0.42 2.09
CA CYS A 219 3.40 -1.37 1.17
C CYS A 219 4.47 -0.67 0.32
N PRO A 220 5.62 -0.27 0.87
CA PRO A 220 6.71 0.21 0.05
C PRO A 220 7.24 -0.93 -0.83
N ALA A 221 7.60 -0.63 -2.08
CA ALA A 221 8.11 -1.62 -3.01
C ALA A 221 9.46 -1.21 -3.61
N LEU A 222 10.31 -2.21 -3.83
CA LEU A 222 11.58 -2.12 -4.54
C LEU A 222 11.67 -3.28 -5.54
N ILE A 223 12.32 -3.03 -6.67
CA ILE A 223 12.59 -4.07 -7.67
C ILE A 223 14.08 -4.11 -7.96
N THR A 224 14.67 -5.28 -7.88
CA THR A 224 16.06 -5.52 -8.27
C THR A 224 16.15 -6.48 -9.46
N ARG A 225 17.18 -6.30 -10.26
CA ARG A 225 17.55 -7.25 -11.32
C ARG A 225 18.14 -8.51 -10.69
N LYS A 226 18.28 -9.58 -11.46
CA LYS A 226 18.88 -10.86 -10.98
C LYS A 226 20.30 -10.71 -10.45
N ASN A 227 21.05 -9.73 -10.94
CA ASN A 227 22.41 -9.42 -10.47
C ASN A 227 22.41 -8.60 -9.16
N GLY A 228 21.26 -8.30 -8.59
CA GLY A 228 21.11 -7.52 -7.35
C GLY A 228 21.07 -6.00 -7.54
N SER A 229 21.33 -5.46 -8.75
CA SER A 229 21.25 -4.03 -9.00
C SER A 229 19.81 -3.52 -8.93
N LEU A 230 19.62 -2.30 -8.44
CA LEU A 230 18.31 -1.66 -8.36
C LEU A 230 17.75 -1.40 -9.76
N LEU A 231 16.51 -1.79 -10.00
CA LEU A 231 15.75 -1.43 -11.19
C LEU A 231 14.80 -0.27 -10.92
N SER A 232 14.03 -0.36 -9.82
CA SER A 232 12.98 0.62 -9.54
C SER A 232 12.67 0.74 -8.06
N VAL A 233 12.25 1.92 -7.67
CA VAL A 233 11.52 2.20 -6.43
C VAL A 233 10.14 2.72 -6.79
N LEU A 234 9.09 2.17 -6.17
CA LEU A 234 7.71 2.57 -6.45
C LEU A 234 6.80 2.32 -5.26
N GLY A 235 5.67 2.98 -5.29
CA GLY A 235 4.62 2.80 -4.31
C GLY A 235 3.50 3.80 -4.52
N THR A 236 2.51 3.74 -3.66
CA THR A 236 1.31 4.58 -3.75
C THR A 236 0.73 4.83 -2.37
N MET A 237 -0.04 5.89 -2.20
CA MET A 237 -1.06 5.98 -1.17
C MET A 237 -2.30 5.18 -1.62
N GLY A 238 -3.28 4.96 -0.73
CA GLY A 238 -4.56 4.33 -1.10
C GLY A 238 -5.08 3.29 -0.11
N GLY A 239 -4.56 3.26 1.13
CA GLY A 239 -5.03 2.32 2.16
C GLY A 239 -4.93 0.87 1.70
N ASP A 240 -6.02 0.13 1.80
CA ASP A 240 -6.09 -1.29 1.40
C ASP A 240 -5.99 -1.51 -0.13
N ALA A 241 -6.16 -0.48 -0.95
CA ALA A 241 -5.96 -0.59 -2.40
C ALA A 241 -4.47 -0.58 -2.81
N GLN A 242 -3.54 -0.24 -1.90
CA GLN A 242 -2.11 -0.18 -2.24
C GLN A 242 -1.59 -1.46 -2.91
N PRO A 243 -1.83 -2.69 -2.40
CA PRO A 243 -1.35 -3.91 -3.05
C PRO A 243 -1.88 -4.08 -4.46
N GLN A 244 -3.15 -3.76 -4.70
CA GLN A 244 -3.81 -3.89 -6.01
C GLN A 244 -3.23 -2.89 -7.02
N ILE A 245 -2.97 -1.66 -6.59
CA ILE A 245 -2.38 -0.62 -7.43
C ILE A 245 -0.92 -0.98 -7.76
N ILE A 246 -0.12 -1.37 -6.75
CA ILE A 246 1.28 -1.77 -6.92
C ILE A 246 1.39 -2.97 -7.88
N LEU A 247 0.51 -3.96 -7.76
CA LEU A 247 0.45 -5.10 -8.67
C LEU A 247 0.29 -4.64 -10.13
N GLN A 248 -0.65 -3.73 -10.41
CA GLN A 248 -0.88 -3.19 -11.75
C GLN A 248 0.34 -2.42 -12.28
N LEU A 249 0.97 -1.59 -11.43
CA LEU A 249 2.15 -0.83 -11.81
C LEU A 249 3.34 -1.73 -12.14
N ILE A 250 3.64 -2.71 -11.28
CA ILE A 250 4.76 -3.65 -11.47
C ILE A 250 4.52 -4.52 -12.70
N THR A 251 3.31 -5.04 -12.88
CA THR A 251 2.97 -5.86 -14.05
C THR A 251 3.12 -5.07 -15.35
N ARG A 252 2.68 -3.80 -15.38
CA ARG A 252 2.89 -2.90 -16.52
C ARG A 252 4.37 -2.61 -16.77
N LEU A 253 5.18 -2.46 -15.73
CA LEU A 253 6.61 -2.20 -15.84
C LEU A 253 7.38 -3.42 -16.36
N LEU A 254 7.17 -4.59 -15.75
CA LEU A 254 7.99 -5.78 -16.00
C LEU A 254 7.55 -6.59 -17.23
N ARG A 255 6.29 -6.47 -17.67
CA ARG A 255 5.77 -7.12 -18.88
C ARG A 255 5.75 -6.21 -20.12
N ASN A 256 6.46 -5.12 -20.09
CA ASN A 256 6.52 -4.15 -21.20
C ASN A 256 7.28 -4.70 -22.41
N ARG A 257 6.70 -5.67 -23.12
CA ARG A 257 7.28 -6.27 -24.32
C ARG A 257 6.98 -5.38 -25.55
N GLY A 258 7.89 -4.49 -25.88
CA GLY A 258 7.88 -3.80 -27.19
C GLY A 258 7.29 -2.40 -27.25
N ALA A 259 6.68 -1.88 -26.22
CA ALA A 259 6.35 -0.45 -26.11
C ALA A 259 7.09 0.13 -24.89
N ALA A 260 8.12 0.92 -25.13
CA ALA A 260 8.85 1.60 -24.05
C ALA A 260 7.91 2.58 -23.35
N ARG A 261 7.16 2.10 -22.34
CA ARG A 261 6.32 2.97 -21.50
C ARG A 261 7.20 3.64 -20.48
N THR A 262 7.10 4.95 -20.42
CA THR A 262 7.78 5.75 -19.39
C THR A 262 7.14 5.50 -18.02
N PRO A 263 7.86 5.72 -16.91
CA PRO A 263 7.26 5.69 -15.56
C PRO A 263 6.02 6.59 -15.45
N ALA A 264 6.02 7.75 -16.11
CA ALA A 264 4.87 8.66 -16.13
C ALA A 264 3.63 8.02 -16.80
N GLU A 265 3.79 7.33 -17.93
CA GLU A 265 2.69 6.61 -18.58
C GLU A 265 2.18 5.46 -17.72
N ILE A 266 3.06 4.73 -17.03
CA ILE A 266 2.69 3.63 -16.15
C ILE A 266 1.86 4.14 -14.96
N VAL A 267 2.33 5.17 -14.25
CA VAL A 267 1.61 5.67 -13.07
C VAL A 267 0.31 6.38 -13.43
N ASN A 268 0.17 6.91 -14.65
CA ASN A 268 -1.03 7.59 -15.12
C ASN A 268 -2.01 6.70 -15.90
N ALA A 269 -1.68 5.43 -16.13
CA ALA A 269 -2.60 4.47 -16.74
C ALA A 269 -3.87 4.30 -15.89
N GLY A 270 -5.01 4.05 -16.56
CA GLY A 270 -6.26 3.76 -15.88
C GLY A 270 -6.17 2.52 -14.99
N ARG A 271 -6.81 2.57 -13.83
CA ARG A 271 -6.76 1.55 -12.78
C ARG A 271 -8.11 0.97 -12.47
N TRP A 272 -8.08 -0.20 -11.85
CA TRP A 272 -9.19 -0.79 -11.13
C TRP A 272 -8.81 -0.97 -9.65
N VAL A 273 -9.80 -0.97 -8.76
CA VAL A 273 -9.66 -1.31 -7.34
C VAL A 273 -10.89 -2.06 -6.84
N LEU A 274 -10.69 -3.01 -5.94
CA LEU A 274 -11.75 -3.71 -5.24
C LEU A 274 -12.21 -2.88 -4.04
N ARG A 275 -13.51 -2.58 -3.97
CA ARG A 275 -14.11 -1.81 -2.88
C ARG A 275 -15.24 -2.58 -2.23
N GLY A 276 -15.32 -2.52 -0.91
CA GLY A 276 -16.46 -2.99 -0.15
C GLY A 276 -17.48 -1.91 0.13
N PRO A 277 -18.66 -2.32 0.60
CA PRO A 277 -19.77 -1.40 0.89
C PRO A 277 -19.56 -0.56 2.16
N THR A 278 -18.61 -0.89 3.00
CA THR A 278 -18.42 -0.25 4.32
C THR A 278 -17.34 0.82 4.31
N THR A 279 -17.49 1.85 5.12
CA THR A 279 -16.51 2.91 5.35
C THR A 279 -15.77 2.66 6.67
N GLY A 280 -14.45 2.71 6.70
CA GLY A 280 -13.61 2.54 7.89
C GLY A 280 -12.79 1.24 7.92
N PHE A 281 -12.04 0.95 8.97
CA PHE A 281 -11.12 -0.20 9.08
C PHE A 281 -11.76 -1.57 9.40
N ASP A 282 -13.13 -1.70 9.40
CA ASP A 282 -13.84 -2.96 9.69
C ASP A 282 -13.88 -3.94 8.49
N THR A 283 -12.86 -3.99 7.65
CA THR A 283 -12.70 -4.96 6.55
C THR A 283 -12.79 -6.39 7.05
N TRP A 284 -12.74 -6.55 8.35
CA TRP A 284 -12.82 -7.82 9.07
C TRP A 284 -14.19 -8.52 9.00
N THR A 285 -15.24 -7.85 8.57
CA THR A 285 -16.62 -8.37 8.65
C THR A 285 -17.42 -8.29 7.35
N ALA A 286 -16.83 -7.88 6.23
CA ALA A 286 -17.57 -7.74 4.99
C ALA A 286 -17.92 -9.11 4.39
N SER A 287 -19.19 -9.49 4.48
CA SER A 287 -19.75 -10.68 3.86
C SER A 287 -20.22 -10.46 2.42
N GLU A 288 -20.13 -9.23 1.89
CA GLU A 288 -20.64 -8.86 0.56
C GLU A 288 -19.54 -8.93 -0.50
N SER A 289 -19.95 -9.33 -1.71
CA SER A 289 -19.04 -9.34 -2.86
C SER A 289 -18.53 -7.93 -3.16
N PRO A 290 -17.21 -7.76 -3.40
CA PRO A 290 -16.64 -6.46 -3.68
C PRO A 290 -17.21 -5.90 -4.99
N THR A 291 -17.23 -4.58 -5.08
CA THR A 291 -17.44 -3.87 -6.34
C THR A 291 -16.08 -3.52 -6.94
N ILE A 292 -15.87 -3.84 -8.20
CA ILE A 292 -14.70 -3.41 -8.94
C ILE A 292 -14.96 -1.98 -9.42
N GLN A 293 -14.30 -1.03 -8.82
CA GLN A 293 -14.30 0.34 -9.32
C GLN A 293 -13.25 0.49 -10.41
N ILE A 294 -13.65 1.10 -11.53
CA ILE A 294 -12.82 1.32 -12.71
C ILE A 294 -12.80 2.81 -13.01
N GLU A 295 -11.61 3.37 -13.24
CA GLU A 295 -11.49 4.78 -13.63
C GLU A 295 -12.03 5.07 -15.00
N GLY A 296 -12.60 6.26 -15.20
CA GLY A 296 -13.24 6.67 -16.42
C GLY A 296 -12.32 6.90 -17.64
N HIS A 297 -10.99 6.74 -17.48
CA HIS A 297 -10.02 6.72 -18.57
C HIS A 297 -9.33 5.34 -18.73
N ALA A 298 -9.75 4.36 -17.96
CA ALA A 298 -9.37 2.97 -18.19
C ALA A 298 -9.99 2.46 -19.50
N PRO A 299 -9.51 1.35 -20.08
CA PRO A 299 -10.06 0.79 -21.30
C PRO A 299 -11.57 0.53 -21.19
N ASN A 300 -12.34 1.00 -22.15
CA ASN A 300 -13.81 0.91 -22.10
C ASN A 300 -14.32 -0.54 -22.07
N ASN A 301 -13.61 -1.48 -22.73
CA ASN A 301 -13.94 -2.90 -22.73
C ASN A 301 -13.85 -3.53 -21.34
N TRP A 302 -13.08 -2.97 -20.38
CA TRP A 302 -13.02 -3.51 -19.02
C TRP A 302 -14.41 -3.53 -18.36
N ILE A 303 -15.23 -2.50 -18.57
CA ILE A 303 -16.56 -2.42 -17.95
C ILE A 303 -17.46 -3.55 -18.42
N THR A 304 -17.57 -3.72 -19.75
CA THR A 304 -18.51 -4.71 -20.34
C THR A 304 -18.02 -6.14 -20.18
N GLU A 305 -16.73 -6.37 -20.39
CA GLU A 305 -16.21 -7.73 -20.36
C GLU A 305 -15.98 -8.27 -18.94
N LEU A 306 -15.61 -7.41 -17.97
CA LEU A 306 -15.56 -7.83 -16.56
C LEU A 306 -16.97 -8.13 -16.04
N ALA A 307 -17.97 -7.32 -16.39
CA ALA A 307 -19.35 -7.61 -16.03
C ALA A 307 -19.85 -8.92 -16.65
N ALA A 308 -19.48 -9.20 -17.91
CA ALA A 308 -19.82 -10.46 -18.57
C ALA A 308 -19.20 -11.70 -17.89
N ARG A 309 -18.05 -11.56 -17.22
CA ARG A 309 -17.42 -12.60 -16.41
C ARG A 309 -18.03 -12.74 -15.01
N GLY A 310 -19.03 -11.91 -14.66
CA GLY A 310 -19.73 -11.96 -13.38
C GLY A 310 -19.20 -11.00 -12.30
N HIS A 311 -18.27 -10.12 -12.64
CA HIS A 311 -17.83 -9.07 -11.71
C HIS A 311 -18.90 -7.97 -11.55
N LYS A 312 -19.07 -7.49 -10.33
CA LYS A 312 -19.85 -6.26 -10.07
C LYS A 312 -18.96 -5.04 -10.35
N VAL A 313 -19.28 -4.26 -11.37
CA VAL A 313 -18.44 -3.17 -11.88
C VAL A 313 -19.11 -1.82 -11.65
N GLU A 314 -18.32 -0.82 -11.26
CA GLU A 314 -18.72 0.58 -11.11
C GLU A 314 -17.70 1.49 -11.79
N GLN A 315 -18.14 2.36 -12.70
CA GLN A 315 -17.25 3.36 -13.30
C GLN A 315 -17.15 4.61 -12.41
N ARG A 316 -15.93 5.09 -12.24
CA ARG A 316 -15.60 6.31 -11.46
C ARG A 316 -15.11 7.43 -12.37
N ALA A 317 -14.84 8.61 -11.80
CA ALA A 317 -14.26 9.72 -12.53
C ALA A 317 -12.86 9.37 -13.08
N LYS A 318 -12.42 10.12 -14.09
CA LYS A 318 -11.03 10.08 -14.55
C LYS A 318 -10.12 10.67 -13.48
N PHE A 319 -8.98 10.04 -13.24
CA PHE A 319 -7.99 10.48 -12.27
C PHE A 319 -8.57 10.71 -10.87
N ASP A 320 -9.48 9.83 -10.45
CA ASP A 320 -10.08 9.84 -9.12
C ASP A 320 -9.02 9.52 -8.06
N SER A 321 -8.89 10.38 -7.05
CA SER A 321 -7.94 10.23 -5.94
C SER A 321 -8.07 8.91 -5.18
N GLY A 322 -9.25 8.29 -5.17
CA GLY A 322 -9.50 6.98 -4.58
C GLY A 322 -8.70 5.83 -5.22
N PHE A 323 -8.12 6.02 -6.40
CA PHE A 323 -7.24 5.04 -7.04
C PHE A 323 -5.75 5.21 -6.70
N GLY A 324 -5.45 5.94 -5.63
CA GLY A 324 -4.11 6.14 -5.11
C GLY A 324 -3.32 7.24 -5.83
N HIS A 325 -2.25 7.66 -5.18
CA HIS A 325 -1.26 8.59 -5.75
C HIS A 325 0.08 7.88 -5.80
N ALA A 326 0.46 7.42 -6.99
CA ALA A 326 1.68 6.63 -7.16
C ALA A 326 2.85 7.48 -7.62
N ASN A 327 4.04 7.12 -7.17
CA ASN A 327 5.29 7.62 -7.72
C ASN A 327 6.20 6.43 -8.05
N MET A 328 7.02 6.59 -9.09
CA MET A 328 7.93 5.57 -9.56
C MET A 328 9.21 6.20 -10.10
N ILE A 329 10.36 5.62 -9.78
CA ILE A 329 11.64 5.92 -10.42
C ILE A 329 12.19 4.60 -10.97
N VAL A 330 12.69 4.62 -12.20
CA VAL A 330 13.28 3.48 -12.89
C VAL A 330 14.70 3.82 -13.33
N ILE A 331 15.62 2.88 -13.16
CA ILE A 331 16.99 2.96 -13.68
C ILE A 331 17.06 2.04 -14.91
N ASP A 332 17.42 2.57 -16.07
CA ASP A 332 17.62 1.81 -17.29
C ASP A 332 18.93 0.98 -17.26
N GLU A 333 19.21 0.24 -18.33
CA GLU A 333 20.43 -0.57 -18.46
C GLU A 333 21.70 0.28 -18.57
N ASN A 334 21.58 1.54 -18.96
CA ASN A 334 22.70 2.50 -19.07
C ASN A 334 22.93 3.29 -17.78
N GLY A 335 22.10 3.06 -16.75
CA GLY A 335 22.15 3.78 -15.48
C GLY A 335 21.40 5.13 -15.48
N ASN A 336 20.66 5.46 -16.55
CA ASN A 336 19.85 6.66 -16.57
C ASN A 336 18.60 6.49 -15.71
N MET A 337 18.25 7.53 -14.96
CA MET A 337 17.06 7.55 -14.12
C MET A 337 15.92 8.27 -14.82
N SER A 338 14.74 7.70 -14.77
CA SER A 338 13.50 8.33 -15.21
C SER A 338 12.42 8.18 -14.13
N GLY A 339 11.59 9.20 -13.95
CA GLY A 339 10.57 9.19 -12.94
C GLY A 339 9.20 9.53 -13.47
N GLY A 340 8.17 9.18 -12.68
CA GLY A 340 6.78 9.53 -12.94
C GLY A 340 6.04 9.81 -11.66
N ALA A 341 5.33 10.94 -11.65
CA ALA A 341 4.40 11.34 -10.60
C ALA A 341 2.96 11.22 -11.11
N ASP A 342 2.06 10.92 -10.19
CA ASP A 342 0.65 10.63 -10.47
C ASP A 342 -0.17 11.91 -10.65
N SER A 343 -0.88 12.02 -11.77
CA SER A 343 -1.79 13.14 -12.06
C SER A 343 -3.08 13.13 -11.23
N ARG A 344 -3.32 12.10 -10.42
CA ARG A 344 -4.45 12.05 -9.47
C ARG A 344 -4.25 12.98 -8.27
N THR A 345 -3.04 13.50 -8.10
CA THR A 345 -2.71 14.51 -7.09
C THR A 345 -2.20 15.79 -7.73
N VAL A 346 -2.64 16.95 -7.21
CA VAL A 346 -2.19 18.26 -7.67
C VAL A 346 -0.84 18.69 -7.10
N VAL A 347 -0.29 17.94 -6.16
CA VAL A 347 0.97 18.25 -5.46
C VAL A 347 2.07 17.21 -5.73
N GLY A 348 1.78 16.17 -6.52
CA GLY A 348 2.77 15.19 -6.94
C GLY A 348 3.76 15.80 -7.94
N SER A 349 5.05 15.61 -7.71
CA SER A 349 6.12 15.98 -8.65
C SER A 349 7.19 14.91 -8.72
N CYS A 350 7.95 14.93 -9.81
CA CYS A 350 9.16 14.14 -10.00
C CYS A 350 10.25 15.10 -10.48
N GLU A 351 11.38 15.17 -9.75
CA GLU A 351 12.53 16.03 -10.03
C GLU A 351 13.80 15.21 -10.21
#